data_e1ac18c72b796cbd0fcf85788f08856d
#
_entry.id   e1ac18c72b796cbd0fcf85788f08856d
#
_cell.length_a   1.000
_cell.length_b   1.000
_cell.length_c   1.000
_cell.angle_alpha   90.00
_cell.angle_beta   90.00
_cell.angle_gamma   90.00
#
_symmetry.space_group_name_H-M   'P 1'
#
loop_
_entity.id
_entity.type
_entity.pdbx_description
1 polymer ?
#
loop_
_entity_poly.entity_id
_entity_poly.type
_entity_poly.pdbx_seq_one_letter_code
_entity_poly.pdbx_strand_id
1 'polypeptide(L)'
;SEMCIRDSYKIIDDIQDSGFFKKLLCRIIKPFFSHQRKKAADKYPDMDKAVSDMMKMQYDAEHSEKPSVDMSAHPTALMLAAVLSAEAHDEIQKRVLYEFGYHIGRWIYLVDAADDIEKDIKSNGFNPFVNKKTGEVKSSDFIKAVLNQSLARAYDAYNLLNFTDFKGILDNMMLLGFPASQNRVTSKLDTEVNNE
;
A
#
# COMPACT_ATOMS: atom_id res chain seq x y z
N SER A 1 -5.54 -27.53 -8.53
CA SER A 1 -4.91 -26.19 -8.69
C SER A 1 -5.82 -25.14 -9.32
N GLU A 2 -6.80 -25.49 -10.15
CA GLU A 2 -7.80 -24.55 -10.69
C GLU A 2 -8.83 -24.10 -9.64
N MET A 3 -9.05 -24.85 -8.59
CA MET A 3 -9.95 -24.51 -7.49
C MET A 3 -9.45 -23.32 -6.65
N CYS A 4 -8.14 -23.24 -6.38
CA CYS A 4 -7.53 -22.13 -5.62
C CYS A 4 -7.64 -20.77 -6.36
N ILE A 5 -7.45 -20.77 -7.68
CA ILE A 5 -7.54 -19.56 -8.50
C ILE A 5 -8.99 -19.05 -8.54
N ARG A 6 -9.96 -19.97 -8.60
CA ARG A 6 -11.39 -19.63 -8.65
C ARG A 6 -11.92 -19.13 -7.32
N ASP A 7 -11.41 -19.66 -6.21
CA ASP A 7 -11.76 -19.19 -4.86
C ASP A 7 -11.13 -17.84 -4.54
N SER A 8 -9.89 -17.58 -5.02
CA SER A 8 -9.27 -16.24 -4.94
C SER A 8 -10.04 -15.19 -5.73
N TYR A 9 -10.61 -15.53 -6.90
CA TYR A 9 -11.48 -14.63 -7.65
C TYR A 9 -12.83 -14.40 -6.99
N LYS A 10 -13.36 -15.38 -6.27
CA LYS A 10 -14.60 -15.23 -5.50
C LYS A 10 -14.42 -14.30 -4.30
N ILE A 11 -13.26 -14.40 -3.62
CA ILE A 11 -12.86 -13.47 -2.56
C ILE A 11 -12.65 -12.06 -3.13
N ILE A 12 -12.08 -11.92 -4.34
CA ILE A 12 -11.94 -10.64 -5.06
C ILE A 12 -13.31 -10.05 -5.43
N ASP A 13 -14.28 -10.86 -5.77
CA ASP A 13 -15.65 -10.44 -6.09
C ASP A 13 -16.44 -10.01 -4.84
N ASP A 14 -16.25 -10.70 -3.71
CA ASP A 14 -16.88 -10.36 -2.42
C ASP A 14 -16.24 -9.09 -1.76
N ILE A 15 -15.00 -8.74 -2.12
CA ILE A 15 -14.32 -7.48 -1.72
C ILE A 15 -14.70 -6.31 -2.66
N GLN A 16 -15.59 -6.51 -3.62
CA GLN A 16 -15.97 -5.52 -4.63
C GLN A 16 -16.60 -4.23 -4.08
N ASP A 17 -16.99 -4.19 -2.82
CA ASP A 17 -17.59 -3.00 -2.20
C ASP A 17 -16.56 -1.95 -1.72
N SER A 18 -15.26 -2.28 -1.60
CA SER A 18 -14.21 -1.29 -1.35
C SER A 18 -13.48 -0.94 -2.65
N GLY A 19 -14.00 0.03 -3.40
CA GLY A 19 -13.45 0.48 -4.69
C GLY A 19 -12.00 0.97 -4.67
N PHE A 20 -11.48 1.24 -3.49
CA PHE A 20 -10.14 1.66 -3.16
C PHE A 20 -9.10 0.54 -3.36
N PHE A 21 -9.31 -0.59 -2.72
CA PHE A 21 -8.34 -1.68 -2.70
C PHE A 21 -8.16 -2.31 -4.08
N LYS A 22 -9.24 -2.39 -4.85
CA LYS A 22 -9.21 -2.88 -6.24
C LYS A 22 -8.38 -1.99 -7.16
N LYS A 23 -8.45 -0.66 -7.00
CA LYS A 23 -7.64 0.29 -7.78
C LYS A 23 -6.18 0.23 -7.40
N LEU A 24 -5.86 0.19 -6.10
CA LEU A 24 -4.50 0.13 -5.59
C LEU A 24 -3.85 -1.20 -5.97
N LEU A 25 -4.52 -2.31 -5.70
CA LEU A 25 -4.05 -3.65 -6.06
C LEU A 25 -3.86 -3.78 -7.58
N CYS A 26 -4.81 -3.29 -8.38
CA CYS A 26 -4.68 -3.26 -9.83
C CYS A 26 -3.53 -2.36 -10.30
N ARG A 27 -3.26 -1.25 -9.64
CA ARG A 27 -2.21 -0.31 -10.04
C ARG A 27 -0.81 -0.83 -9.74
N ILE A 28 -0.64 -1.55 -8.61
CA ILE A 28 0.63 -2.13 -8.18
C ILE A 28 0.86 -3.51 -8.82
N ILE A 29 -0.16 -4.32 -8.90
CA ILE A 29 -0.06 -5.73 -9.30
C ILE A 29 -0.25 -5.91 -10.81
N LYS A 30 -1.07 -5.08 -11.47
CA LYS A 30 -1.36 -5.19 -12.90
C LYS A 30 -0.13 -5.18 -13.82
N PRO A 31 0.88 -4.30 -13.64
CA PRO A 31 2.09 -4.37 -14.45
C PRO A 31 2.91 -5.65 -14.22
N PHE A 32 2.88 -6.18 -12.99
CA PHE A 32 3.57 -7.42 -12.65
C PHE A 32 2.86 -8.67 -13.20
N PHE A 33 1.54 -8.69 -13.22
CA PHE A 33 0.74 -9.83 -13.67
C PHE A 33 0.39 -9.82 -15.17
N SER A 34 0.44 -8.66 -15.84
CA SER A 34 -0.03 -8.58 -17.23
C SER A 34 0.90 -9.24 -18.24
N HIS A 35 2.19 -9.35 -17.95
CA HIS A 35 3.17 -9.84 -18.94
C HIS A 35 3.55 -11.32 -18.80
N GLN A 36 3.29 -11.98 -17.65
CA GLN A 36 3.77 -13.34 -17.41
C GLN A 36 2.86 -14.23 -16.56
N ARG A 37 1.55 -14.10 -16.67
CA ARG A 37 0.58 -14.78 -15.78
C ARG A 37 0.79 -16.30 -15.62
N LYS A 38 1.20 -17.02 -16.66
CA LYS A 38 1.50 -18.47 -16.57
C LYS A 38 2.91 -18.77 -16.04
N LYS A 39 3.91 -17.97 -16.41
CA LYS A 39 5.29 -18.17 -15.96
C LYS A 39 5.52 -17.65 -14.55
N ALA A 40 4.76 -16.66 -14.09
CA ALA A 40 4.87 -16.13 -12.74
C ALA A 40 4.25 -17.08 -11.70
N ALA A 41 3.10 -17.68 -11.96
CA ALA A 41 2.49 -18.66 -11.06
C ALA A 41 3.36 -19.92 -10.86
N ASP A 42 4.06 -20.36 -11.91
CA ASP A 42 4.99 -21.48 -11.82
C ASP A 42 6.32 -21.10 -11.14
N LYS A 43 6.73 -19.84 -11.26
CA LYS A 43 8.00 -19.33 -10.72
C LYS A 43 7.87 -18.81 -9.27
N TYR A 44 6.70 -18.33 -8.90
CA TYR A 44 6.43 -17.70 -7.60
C TYR A 44 5.14 -18.20 -6.96
N PRO A 45 5.03 -19.50 -6.60
CA PRO A 45 3.85 -20.03 -5.92
C PRO A 45 3.57 -19.34 -4.56
N ASP A 46 4.62 -18.80 -3.93
CA ASP A 46 4.52 -18.07 -2.67
C ASP A 46 3.88 -16.68 -2.83
N MET A 47 3.85 -16.12 -4.04
CA MET A 47 3.28 -14.80 -4.31
C MET A 47 1.74 -14.83 -4.30
N ASP A 48 1.11 -15.84 -4.87
CA ASP A 48 -0.35 -15.99 -4.81
C ASP A 48 -0.82 -16.17 -3.36
N LYS A 49 -0.03 -16.91 -2.57
CA LYS A 49 -0.28 -17.06 -1.14
C LYS A 49 -0.12 -15.73 -0.40
N ALA A 50 0.95 -14.98 -0.66
CA ALA A 50 1.19 -13.68 -0.03
C ALA A 50 0.06 -12.68 -0.32
N VAL A 51 -0.44 -12.66 -1.56
CA VAL A 51 -1.60 -11.83 -1.94
C VAL A 51 -2.87 -12.26 -1.23
N SER A 52 -3.14 -13.57 -1.17
CA SER A 52 -4.32 -14.10 -0.48
C SER A 52 -4.28 -13.82 1.03
N ASP A 53 -3.12 -14.04 1.65
CA ASP A 53 -2.91 -13.76 3.07
C ASP A 53 -3.06 -12.26 3.37
N MET A 54 -2.52 -11.40 2.50
CA MET A 54 -2.68 -9.95 2.60
C MET A 54 -4.14 -9.54 2.53
N MET A 55 -4.92 -10.07 1.59
CA MET A 55 -6.34 -9.74 1.44
C MET A 55 -7.14 -10.13 2.69
N LYS A 56 -6.87 -11.30 3.26
CA LYS A 56 -7.50 -11.73 4.51
C LYS A 56 -7.11 -10.82 5.68
N MET A 57 -5.83 -10.52 5.83
CA MET A 57 -5.35 -9.61 6.88
C MET A 57 -5.95 -8.21 6.74
N GLN A 58 -6.12 -7.72 5.50
CA GLN A 58 -6.75 -6.43 5.23
C GLN A 58 -8.22 -6.43 5.65
N TYR A 59 -8.96 -7.46 5.27
CA TYR A 59 -10.35 -7.62 5.70
C TYR A 59 -10.48 -7.64 7.23
N ASP A 60 -9.64 -8.42 7.91
CA ASP A 60 -9.64 -8.51 9.37
C ASP A 60 -9.29 -7.15 10.03
N ALA A 61 -8.34 -6.40 9.45
CA ALA A 61 -7.96 -5.07 9.93
C ALA A 61 -9.11 -4.04 9.81
N GLU A 62 -9.80 -4.01 8.68
CA GLU A 62 -10.92 -3.11 8.41
C GLU A 62 -12.16 -3.41 9.25
N HIS A 63 -12.37 -4.70 9.60
CA HIS A 63 -13.49 -5.17 10.42
C HIS A 63 -13.16 -5.29 11.91
N SER A 64 -11.96 -4.87 12.31
CA SER A 64 -11.56 -4.83 13.72
C SER A 64 -12.46 -3.88 14.53
N GLU A 65 -12.69 -4.18 15.81
CA GLU A 65 -13.40 -3.29 16.73
C GLU A 65 -12.67 -1.96 16.97
N LYS A 66 -11.35 -1.97 16.86
CA LYS A 66 -10.46 -0.81 17.05
C LYS A 66 -9.40 -0.76 15.95
N PRO A 67 -9.79 -0.42 14.72
CA PRO A 67 -8.84 -0.32 13.63
C PRO A 67 -7.85 0.84 13.92
N SER A 68 -6.57 0.60 13.65
CA SER A 68 -5.54 1.63 13.72
C SER A 68 -4.93 1.87 12.34
N VAL A 69 -4.33 3.04 12.16
CA VAL A 69 -3.62 3.39 10.92
C VAL A 69 -2.54 2.36 10.59
N ASP A 70 -1.77 1.93 11.59
CA ASP A 70 -0.71 0.93 11.41
C ASP A 70 -1.27 -0.44 11.04
N MET A 71 -2.30 -0.90 11.73
CA MET A 71 -2.94 -2.19 11.48
C MET A 71 -3.55 -2.26 10.08
N SER A 72 -4.12 -1.15 9.61
CA SER A 72 -4.75 -1.09 8.29
C SER A 72 -3.72 -1.03 7.15
N ALA A 73 -2.57 -0.39 7.36
CA ALA A 73 -1.51 -0.31 6.36
C ALA A 73 -0.60 -1.55 6.31
N HIS A 74 -0.55 -2.33 7.40
CA HIS A 74 0.36 -3.45 7.57
C HIS A 74 0.24 -4.54 6.49
N PRO A 75 -0.95 -4.99 6.07
CA PRO A 75 -1.08 -6.04 5.07
C PRO A 75 -0.48 -5.66 3.71
N THR A 76 -0.75 -4.44 3.23
CA THR A 76 -0.16 -3.91 1.98
C THR A 76 1.36 -3.75 2.11
N ALA A 77 1.83 -3.29 3.27
CA ALA A 77 3.26 -3.17 3.56
C ALA A 77 3.97 -4.53 3.52
N LEU A 78 3.40 -5.55 4.17
CA LEU A 78 3.96 -6.91 4.16
C LEU A 78 3.99 -7.52 2.75
N MET A 79 2.93 -7.35 1.98
CA MET A 79 2.87 -7.86 0.61
C MET A 79 4.01 -7.27 -0.23
N LEU A 80 4.19 -5.95 -0.19
CA LEU A 80 5.24 -5.31 -1.01
C LEU A 80 6.64 -5.64 -0.50
N ALA A 81 6.81 -5.79 0.82
CA ALA A 81 8.06 -6.28 1.41
C ALA A 81 8.40 -7.70 0.92
N ALA A 82 7.43 -8.62 0.91
CA ALA A 82 7.62 -9.98 0.44
C ALA A 82 7.99 -10.01 -1.07
N VAL A 83 7.28 -9.24 -1.89
CA VAL A 83 7.53 -9.17 -3.34
C VAL A 83 8.93 -8.65 -3.64
N LEU A 84 9.35 -7.53 -3.03
CA LEU A 84 10.66 -6.95 -3.32
C LEU A 84 11.80 -7.78 -2.74
N SER A 85 11.65 -8.33 -1.54
CA SER A 85 12.68 -9.16 -0.92
C SER A 85 12.89 -10.51 -1.63
N ALA A 86 11.91 -11.00 -2.39
CA ALA A 86 12.04 -12.22 -3.19
C ALA A 86 13.04 -12.09 -4.35
N GLU A 87 13.31 -10.86 -4.82
CA GLU A 87 14.26 -10.59 -5.91
C GLU A 87 15.71 -10.36 -5.39
N ALA A 88 15.95 -10.57 -4.11
CA ALA A 88 17.27 -10.36 -3.51
C ALA A 88 18.29 -11.43 -3.93
N HIS A 89 19.53 -11.01 -4.12
CA HIS A 89 20.64 -11.90 -4.46
C HIS A 89 21.40 -12.42 -3.24
N ASP A 90 21.25 -11.76 -2.09
CA ASP A 90 21.85 -12.16 -0.82
C ASP A 90 20.97 -11.74 0.38
N GLU A 91 21.32 -12.23 1.57
CA GLU A 91 20.54 -11.99 2.80
C GLU A 91 20.58 -10.52 3.27
N ILE A 92 21.65 -9.77 2.98
CA ILE A 92 21.74 -8.34 3.32
C ILE A 92 20.80 -7.56 2.43
N GLN A 93 20.89 -7.76 1.12
CA GLN A 93 20.00 -7.14 0.14
C GLN A 93 18.53 -7.50 0.42
N LYS A 94 18.25 -8.76 0.80
CA LYS A 94 16.92 -9.22 1.15
C LYS A 94 16.32 -8.42 2.30
N ARG A 95 17.10 -8.20 3.35
CA ARG A 95 16.65 -7.39 4.50
C ARG A 95 16.40 -5.94 4.10
N VAL A 96 17.29 -5.34 3.31
CA VAL A 96 17.11 -3.96 2.85
C VAL A 96 15.90 -3.81 1.92
N LEU A 97 15.72 -4.73 0.97
CA LEU A 97 14.55 -4.75 0.09
C LEU A 97 13.25 -4.99 0.84
N TYR A 98 13.28 -5.81 1.90
CA TYR A 98 12.13 -6.00 2.78
C TYR A 98 11.74 -4.69 3.47
N GLU A 99 12.69 -4.00 4.11
CA GLU A 99 12.44 -2.71 4.76
C GLU A 99 11.95 -1.65 3.77
N PHE A 100 12.59 -1.55 2.61
CA PHE A 100 12.17 -0.65 1.54
C PHE A 100 10.73 -0.95 1.10
N GLY A 101 10.44 -2.21 0.79
CA GLY A 101 9.13 -2.66 0.36
C GLY A 101 8.06 -2.41 1.41
N TYR A 102 8.36 -2.70 2.68
CA TYR A 102 7.43 -2.48 3.78
C TYR A 102 7.04 -1.00 3.90
N HIS A 103 8.01 -0.10 3.90
CA HIS A 103 7.75 1.32 4.11
C HIS A 103 7.13 2.00 2.89
N ILE A 104 7.49 1.60 1.68
CA ILE A 104 6.81 2.07 0.47
C ILE A 104 5.38 1.52 0.39
N GLY A 105 5.15 0.26 0.72
CA GLY A 105 3.81 -0.33 0.74
C GLY A 105 2.91 0.36 1.76
N ARG A 106 3.44 0.64 2.95
CA ARG A 106 2.75 1.40 3.98
C ARG A 106 2.39 2.82 3.49
N TRP A 107 3.34 3.52 2.87
CA TRP A 107 3.12 4.86 2.34
C TRP A 107 2.07 4.85 1.22
N ILE A 108 2.15 3.91 0.27
CA ILE A 108 1.18 3.81 -0.82
C ILE A 108 -0.25 3.65 -0.28
N TYR A 109 -0.46 2.75 0.68
CA TYR A 109 -1.76 2.56 1.30
C TYR A 109 -2.26 3.84 1.97
N LEU A 110 -1.41 4.49 2.75
CA LEU A 110 -1.80 5.65 3.54
C LEU A 110 -2.02 6.91 2.70
N VAL A 111 -1.23 7.15 1.65
CA VAL A 111 -1.42 8.32 0.79
C VAL A 111 -2.71 8.22 -0.01
N ASP A 112 -3.08 7.02 -0.43
CA ASP A 112 -4.34 6.76 -1.13
C ASP A 112 -5.54 6.87 -0.15
N ALA A 113 -5.42 6.34 1.07
CA ALA A 113 -6.42 6.53 2.12
C ALA A 113 -6.63 8.02 2.45
N ALA A 114 -5.57 8.83 2.45
CA ALA A 114 -5.68 10.26 2.66
C ALA A 114 -6.36 10.99 1.48
N ASP A 115 -6.11 10.57 0.24
CA ASP A 115 -6.76 11.16 -0.96
C ASP A 115 -8.26 10.79 -1.06
N ASP A 116 -8.65 9.63 -0.51
CA ASP A 116 -10.03 9.11 -0.60
C ASP A 116 -10.91 9.44 0.65
N ILE A 117 -10.44 10.23 1.63
CA ILE A 117 -11.18 10.53 2.88
C ILE A 117 -12.64 10.97 2.61
N GLU A 118 -12.83 12.00 1.80
CA GLU A 118 -14.18 12.51 1.51
C GLU A 118 -15.08 11.48 0.83
N LYS A 119 -14.52 10.73 -0.10
CA LYS A 119 -15.24 9.72 -0.85
C LYS A 119 -15.68 8.57 0.06
N ASP A 120 -14.79 8.15 0.97
CA ASP A 120 -15.07 7.07 1.91
C ASP A 120 -16.13 7.50 2.94
N ILE A 121 -16.08 8.75 3.41
CA ILE A 121 -17.14 9.32 4.26
C ILE A 121 -18.49 9.31 3.51
N LYS A 122 -18.52 9.80 2.26
CA LYS A 122 -19.77 9.87 1.45
C LYS A 122 -20.35 8.49 1.14
N SER A 123 -19.51 7.47 0.97
CA SER A 123 -19.93 6.09 0.69
C SER A 123 -20.12 5.24 1.95
N ASN A 124 -19.92 5.81 3.15
CA ASN A 124 -19.86 5.08 4.42
C ASN A 124 -18.85 3.93 4.39
N GLY A 125 -17.76 4.11 3.62
CA GLY A 125 -16.63 3.18 3.49
C GLY A 125 -15.69 3.23 4.68
N PHE A 126 -14.78 2.26 4.74
CA PHE A 126 -13.72 2.26 5.74
C PHE A 126 -12.57 3.19 5.30
N ASN A 127 -12.09 4.02 6.25
CA ASN A 127 -10.87 4.79 6.07
C ASN A 127 -10.11 4.85 7.40
N PRO A 128 -8.78 4.53 7.43
CA PRO A 128 -8.00 4.48 8.67
C PRO A 128 -7.81 5.84 9.34
N PHE A 129 -8.04 6.94 8.62
CA PHE A 129 -7.97 8.30 9.13
C PHE A 129 -9.32 8.83 9.65
N VAL A 130 -10.39 8.07 9.47
CA VAL A 130 -11.74 8.44 9.92
C VAL A 130 -12.19 7.57 11.06
N ASN A 131 -12.64 8.17 12.15
CA ASN A 131 -13.26 7.44 13.24
C ASN A 131 -14.66 6.98 12.82
N LYS A 132 -14.84 5.67 12.63
CA LYS A 132 -16.10 5.07 12.16
C LYS A 132 -17.32 5.39 13.04
N LYS A 133 -17.11 5.68 14.35
CA LYS A 133 -18.21 5.95 15.29
C LYS A 133 -18.59 7.41 15.33
N THR A 134 -17.63 8.31 15.24
CA THR A 134 -17.85 9.76 15.37
C THR A 134 -17.85 10.50 14.05
N GLY A 135 -17.32 9.89 12.96
CA GLY A 135 -17.07 10.55 11.68
C GLY A 135 -15.88 11.51 11.74
N GLU A 136 -15.20 11.63 12.88
CA GLU A 136 -14.09 12.54 13.06
C GLU A 136 -12.88 12.12 12.23
N VAL A 137 -12.33 13.05 11.47
CA VAL A 137 -11.12 12.87 10.67
C VAL A 137 -9.89 13.20 11.50
N LYS A 138 -8.82 12.42 11.35
CA LYS A 138 -7.51 12.75 11.96
C LYS A 138 -6.99 14.07 11.42
N SER A 139 -6.30 14.85 12.27
CA SER A 139 -5.74 16.13 11.85
C SER A 139 -4.78 16.01 10.66
N SER A 140 -4.74 17.02 9.82
CA SER A 140 -3.82 17.11 8.67
C SER A 140 -2.36 16.90 9.10
N ASP A 141 -1.95 17.45 10.25
CA ASP A 141 -0.61 17.29 10.80
C ASP A 141 -0.30 15.84 11.17
N PHE A 142 -1.27 15.11 11.75
CA PHE A 142 -1.11 13.69 12.04
C PHE A 142 -0.93 12.89 10.74
N ILE A 143 -1.77 13.13 9.74
CA ILE A 143 -1.69 12.44 8.45
C ILE A 143 -0.34 12.70 7.78
N LYS A 144 0.10 13.97 7.73
CA LYS A 144 1.42 14.35 7.21
C LYS A 144 2.56 13.67 7.95
N ALA A 145 2.51 13.62 9.26
CA ALA A 145 3.55 12.99 10.08
C ALA A 145 3.69 11.49 9.77
N VAL A 146 2.57 10.78 9.65
CA VAL A 146 2.54 9.34 9.37
C VAL A 146 3.04 9.03 7.94
N LEU A 147 2.68 9.85 6.97
CA LEU A 147 3.16 9.74 5.59
C LEU A 147 4.67 10.03 5.50
N ASN A 148 5.12 11.13 6.12
CA ASN A 148 6.53 11.50 6.18
C ASN A 148 7.38 10.42 6.82
N GLN A 149 6.93 9.84 7.93
CA GLN A 149 7.62 8.74 8.60
C GLN A 149 7.82 7.54 7.67
N SER A 150 6.78 7.15 6.94
CA SER A 150 6.86 6.02 6.02
C SER A 150 7.85 6.29 4.87
N LEU A 151 7.75 7.48 4.27
CA LEU A 151 8.60 7.85 3.15
C LEU A 151 10.07 8.03 3.57
N ALA A 152 10.32 8.60 4.75
CA ALA A 152 11.67 8.74 5.29
C ALA A 152 12.32 7.37 5.53
N ARG A 153 11.61 6.42 6.13
CA ARG A 153 12.12 5.05 6.33
C ARG A 153 12.36 4.32 5.02
N ALA A 154 11.48 4.51 4.03
CA ALA A 154 11.71 3.97 2.70
C ALA A 154 12.97 4.57 2.06
N TYR A 155 13.19 5.87 2.21
CA TYR A 155 14.38 6.56 1.70
C TYR A 155 15.66 6.07 2.40
N ASP A 156 15.63 5.86 3.71
CA ASP A 156 16.77 5.29 4.44
C ASP A 156 17.15 3.92 3.88
N ALA A 157 16.18 3.04 3.67
CA ALA A 157 16.41 1.73 3.08
C ALA A 157 16.87 1.83 1.61
N TYR A 158 16.26 2.73 0.82
CA TYR A 158 16.64 2.97 -0.57
C TYR A 158 18.13 3.35 -0.72
N ASN A 159 18.64 4.18 0.17
CA ASN A 159 20.03 4.61 0.15
C ASN A 159 21.05 3.50 0.47
N LEU A 160 20.58 2.38 1.03
CA LEU A 160 21.40 1.18 1.25
C LEU A 160 21.42 0.23 0.04
N LEU A 161 20.54 0.47 -0.96
CA LEU A 161 20.48 -0.32 -2.18
C LEU A 161 21.45 0.24 -3.24
N ASN A 162 22.21 -0.66 -3.83
CA ASN A 162 23.11 -0.29 -4.90
C ASN A 162 22.52 -0.66 -6.26
N PHE A 163 21.76 0.27 -6.85
CA PHE A 163 21.20 0.09 -8.18
C PHE A 163 22.20 0.46 -9.26
N THR A 164 22.43 -0.46 -10.21
CA THR A 164 23.24 -0.21 -11.41
C THR A 164 22.37 0.30 -12.56
N ASP A 165 21.17 -0.30 -12.71
CA ASP A 165 20.25 0.02 -13.78
C ASP A 165 19.09 0.90 -13.27
N PHE A 166 18.59 1.76 -14.13
CA PHE A 166 17.45 2.65 -13.85
C PHE A 166 17.59 3.56 -12.63
N LYS A 167 18.82 3.69 -12.05
CA LYS A 167 19.04 4.50 -10.84
C LYS A 167 18.46 5.90 -10.96
N GLY A 168 18.67 6.61 -12.09
CA GLY A 168 18.14 7.95 -12.29
C GLY A 168 16.61 8.03 -12.27
N ILE A 169 15.92 7.00 -12.75
CA ILE A 169 14.45 6.92 -12.70
C ILE A 169 14.00 6.69 -11.25
N LEU A 170 14.66 5.77 -10.55
CA LEU A 170 14.35 5.47 -9.15
C LEU A 170 14.65 6.67 -8.24
N ASP A 171 15.77 7.38 -8.44
CA ASP A 171 16.09 8.61 -7.73
C ASP A 171 14.99 9.67 -7.95
N ASN A 172 14.55 9.87 -9.18
CA ASN A 172 13.46 10.79 -9.49
C ASN A 172 12.15 10.40 -8.83
N MET A 173 11.82 9.11 -8.78
CA MET A 173 10.63 8.64 -8.08
C MET A 173 10.71 8.93 -6.58
N MET A 174 11.86 8.59 -5.96
CA MET A 174 12.04 8.74 -4.52
C MET A 174 12.12 10.22 -4.09
N LEU A 175 12.88 11.03 -4.82
CA LEU A 175 13.19 12.41 -4.43
C LEU A 175 12.14 13.43 -4.89
N LEU A 176 11.45 13.16 -5.99
CA LEU A 176 10.50 14.09 -6.59
C LEU A 176 9.08 13.52 -6.67
N GLY A 177 8.92 12.31 -7.21
CA GLY A 177 7.62 11.74 -7.51
C GLY A 177 6.75 11.46 -6.28
N PHE A 178 7.29 10.74 -5.30
CA PHE A 178 6.56 10.43 -4.07
C PHE A 178 6.29 11.66 -3.22
N PRO A 179 7.28 12.56 -2.96
CA PRO A 179 7.00 13.81 -2.25
C PRO A 179 5.98 14.69 -2.95
N ALA A 180 6.03 14.83 -4.28
CA ALA A 180 5.05 15.62 -5.03
C ALA A 180 3.64 15.03 -4.94
N SER A 181 3.51 13.70 -5.01
CA SER A 181 2.22 13.01 -4.85
C SER A 181 1.66 13.21 -3.44
N GLN A 182 2.50 13.09 -2.41
CA GLN A 182 2.11 13.32 -1.04
C GLN A 182 1.67 14.78 -0.82
N ASN A 183 2.46 15.75 -1.29
CA ASN A 183 2.14 17.17 -1.15
C ASN A 183 0.81 17.53 -1.82
N ARG A 184 0.51 16.96 -2.99
CA ARG A 184 -0.77 17.16 -3.66
C ARG A 184 -1.96 16.69 -2.80
N VAL A 185 -1.84 15.55 -2.15
CA VAL A 185 -2.89 14.98 -1.29
C VAL A 185 -3.03 15.82 -0.02
N THR A 186 -1.93 16.12 0.65
CA THR A 186 -1.96 16.84 1.93
C THR A 186 -2.37 18.31 1.77
N SER A 187 -2.12 18.94 0.62
CA SER A 187 -2.58 20.32 0.34
C SER A 187 -4.11 20.41 0.23
N LYS A 188 -4.79 19.34 -0.21
CA LYS A 188 -6.26 19.31 -0.21
C LYS A 188 -6.80 19.32 1.22
N LEU A 189 -6.19 18.53 2.12
CA LEU A 189 -6.60 18.46 3.52
C LEU A 189 -6.49 19.80 4.24
N ASP A 190 -5.48 20.62 3.90
CA ASP A 190 -5.30 21.96 4.49
C ASP A 190 -6.35 22.97 4.02
N THR A 191 -6.84 22.83 2.78
CA THR A 191 -7.86 23.73 2.23
C THR A 191 -9.25 23.47 2.80
N GLU A 192 -9.55 22.25 3.18
CA GLU A 192 -10.83 21.86 3.78
C GLU A 192 -10.96 22.35 5.22
N VAL A 193 -9.89 22.27 6.01
CA VAL A 193 -9.86 22.75 7.41
C VAL A 193 -10.02 24.29 7.51
N ASN A 194 -9.65 25.05 6.47
CA ASN A 194 -9.77 26.52 6.48
C ASN A 194 -11.12 27.04 5.96
N ASN A 195 -12.02 26.16 5.50
CA ASN A 195 -13.35 26.54 4.98
C ASN A 195 -14.51 26.18 5.93
N GLU A 196 -14.22 25.61 7.11
CA GLU A 196 -15.16 25.39 8.22
C GLU A 196 -14.97 26.46 9.30
#